data_328723978fc10ee4744d60142c755726
#
_entry.id   328723978fc10ee4744d60142c755726
#
_cell.length_a   1.000
_cell.length_b   1.000
_cell.length_c   1.000
_cell.angle_alpha   90.00
_cell.angle_beta   90.00
_cell.angle_gamma   90.00
#
_symmetry.space_group_name_H-M   'P 1'
#
loop_
_entity.id
_entity.type
_entity.pdbx_description
1 polymer ?
#
loop_
_entity_poly.entity_id
_entity_poly.type
_entity_poly.pdbx_seq_one_letter_code
_entity_poly.pdbx_strand_id
1 'polypeptide(L)'
;MFRSFIFLLVSLLLVSCETSSHREMDWKDQNLHGKVKKLIVTLYRISNSDFIKREDGTPFMIQERLTVNIFNNKGFLMEETDSIYNKPKVRFIYNYLKDNVVEIDMYGEGRKVNKTTLKYNNKGEIIDEEFLEYILVNGQDSTYIREETYKLVNKYDEKGNIIRKEQLSPYIKNFVRGFTEFKYDEKGNVIEVIENYRDGIKLKRKFEIDDKGDILSIKMYYLDDELIREYSFTDYVYDEKHNWISRKIVERNKNNEYIGTKIEKRIISYYE
;
A
#
# COMPACT_ATOMS: atom_id res chain seq x y z
N MET A 1 27.99 39.92 -57.05
CA MET A 1 26.82 40.09 -56.19
C MET A 1 26.46 38.69 -55.67
N PHE A 2 27.14 38.24 -54.59
CA PHE A 2 26.89 36.94 -53.98
C PHE A 2 26.13 37.16 -52.68
N ARG A 3 24.88 36.69 -52.60
CA ARG A 3 24.09 36.64 -51.35
C ARG A 3 24.37 35.35 -50.68
N SER A 4 25.08 35.39 -49.54
CA SER A 4 25.29 34.30 -48.62
C SER A 4 23.98 34.02 -47.91
N PHE A 5 23.42 32.84 -48.15
CA PHE A 5 22.36 32.27 -47.33
C PHE A 5 23.00 31.62 -46.09
N ILE A 6 22.86 32.26 -44.94
CA ILE A 6 23.16 31.66 -43.66
C ILE A 6 21.98 30.75 -43.34
N PHE A 7 22.19 29.43 -43.47
CA PHE A 7 21.30 28.42 -42.88
C PHE A 7 21.51 28.42 -41.40
N LEU A 8 20.59 29.03 -40.66
CA LEU A 8 20.47 28.90 -39.22
C LEU A 8 19.93 27.49 -38.96
N LEU A 9 20.82 26.55 -38.66
CA LEU A 9 20.47 25.22 -38.20
C LEU A 9 19.94 25.34 -36.78
N VAL A 10 18.62 25.57 -36.64
CA VAL A 10 17.94 25.41 -35.38
C VAL A 10 17.90 23.90 -35.12
N SER A 11 18.90 23.40 -34.37
CA SER A 11 18.84 22.12 -33.74
C SER A 11 17.69 22.17 -32.74
N LEU A 12 16.52 21.73 -33.17
CA LEU A 12 15.46 21.27 -32.26
C LEU A 12 16.05 20.13 -31.46
N LEU A 13 16.58 20.46 -30.29
CA LEU A 13 16.67 19.52 -29.19
C LEU A 13 15.24 19.11 -28.90
N LEU A 14 14.82 18.02 -29.52
CA LEU A 14 13.72 17.22 -29.05
C LEU A 14 14.19 16.71 -27.66
N VAL A 15 14.00 17.55 -26.63
CA VAL A 15 13.87 17.07 -25.31
C VAL A 15 12.68 16.11 -25.39
N SER A 16 12.99 14.83 -25.53
CA SER A 16 12.08 13.76 -25.24
C SER A 16 11.61 14.02 -23.82
N CYS A 17 10.52 14.77 -23.71
CA CYS A 17 9.73 14.81 -22.52
C CYS A 17 9.24 13.35 -22.39
N GLU A 18 10.01 12.51 -21.70
CA GLU A 18 9.45 11.31 -21.11
C GLU A 18 8.26 11.85 -20.32
N THR A 19 7.07 11.63 -20.83
CA THR A 19 5.83 11.83 -20.11
C THR A 19 5.94 10.85 -18.94
N SER A 20 6.53 11.35 -17.84
CA SER A 20 6.48 10.65 -16.58
C SER A 20 5.00 10.36 -16.36
N SER A 21 4.64 9.08 -16.30
CA SER A 21 3.31 8.70 -15.84
C SER A 21 3.07 9.51 -14.58
N HIS A 22 1.96 10.25 -14.50
CA HIS A 22 1.63 11.06 -13.32
C HIS A 22 1.31 10.19 -12.09
N ARG A 23 1.53 8.88 -12.17
CA ARG A 23 1.47 7.99 -11.01
C ARG A 23 2.52 8.43 -9.99
N GLU A 24 2.08 8.70 -8.77
CA GLU A 24 2.99 8.94 -7.66
C GLU A 24 3.90 7.72 -7.43
N MET A 25 5.13 7.99 -7.03
CA MET A 25 6.08 6.93 -6.71
C MET A 25 5.63 6.20 -5.44
N ASP A 26 5.73 4.88 -5.41
CA ASP A 26 5.31 4.05 -4.26
C ASP A 26 6.06 4.42 -2.95
N TRP A 27 7.21 5.10 -3.03
CA TRP A 27 7.89 5.70 -1.86
C TRP A 27 7.01 6.71 -1.13
N LYS A 28 6.26 7.55 -1.89
CA LYS A 28 5.38 8.57 -1.31
C LYS A 28 4.21 7.94 -0.57
N ASP A 29 3.61 6.88 -1.14
CA ASP A 29 2.51 6.16 -0.51
C ASP A 29 2.91 5.55 0.84
N GLN A 30 4.21 5.27 1.03
CA GLN A 30 4.78 4.74 2.26
C GLN A 30 5.42 5.79 3.16
N ASN A 31 5.26 7.09 2.83
CA ASN A 31 5.90 8.23 3.52
C ASN A 31 7.41 8.02 3.70
N LEU A 32 8.10 7.68 2.59
CA LEU A 32 9.53 7.43 2.56
C LEU A 32 10.29 8.59 1.91
N HIS A 33 11.37 8.99 2.55
CA HIS A 33 12.27 10.04 2.09
C HIS A 33 13.57 9.44 1.52
N GLY A 34 14.07 10.04 0.43
CA GLY A 34 15.27 9.60 -0.25
C GLY A 34 15.02 8.46 -1.25
N LYS A 35 16.06 8.03 -1.96
CA LYS A 35 15.98 6.98 -2.98
C LYS A 35 16.04 5.59 -2.30
N VAL A 36 14.91 5.12 -1.80
CA VAL A 36 14.84 3.83 -1.10
C VAL A 36 14.96 2.67 -2.10
N LYS A 37 15.89 1.75 -1.82
CA LYS A 37 16.10 0.51 -2.59
C LYS A 37 15.33 -0.66 -1.99
N LYS A 38 15.33 -0.75 -0.67
CA LYS A 38 14.69 -1.84 0.06
C LYS A 38 14.16 -1.34 1.40
N LEU A 39 12.96 -1.76 1.74
CA LEU A 39 12.32 -1.53 3.02
C LEU A 39 11.95 -2.89 3.63
N ILE A 40 12.44 -3.16 4.83
CA ILE A 40 12.01 -4.31 5.63
C ILE A 40 11.22 -3.76 6.81
N VAL A 41 9.98 -4.19 6.95
CA VAL A 41 9.10 -3.84 8.08
C VAL A 41 8.87 -5.10 8.92
N THR A 42 9.18 -5.03 10.20
CA THR A 42 8.96 -6.14 11.14
C THR A 42 8.04 -5.68 12.25
N LEU A 43 6.96 -6.40 12.46
CA LEU A 43 6.04 -6.20 13.56
C LEU A 43 6.28 -7.26 14.64
N TYR A 44 6.58 -6.81 15.85
CA TYR A 44 6.77 -7.65 17.02
C TYR A 44 5.65 -7.42 18.02
N ARG A 45 5.05 -8.49 18.55
CA ARG A 45 4.21 -8.45 19.73
C ARG A 45 5.08 -8.60 20.96
N ILE A 46 4.87 -7.75 21.95
CA ILE A 46 5.48 -7.87 23.27
C ILE A 46 4.64 -8.87 24.08
N SER A 47 5.28 -9.89 24.64
CA SER A 47 4.60 -10.79 25.57
C SER A 47 4.26 -10.03 26.85
N ASN A 48 2.98 -10.03 27.22
CA ASN A 48 2.50 -9.43 28.48
C ASN A 48 2.68 -10.39 29.67
N SER A 49 3.19 -11.59 29.45
CA SER A 49 3.43 -12.57 30.48
C SER A 49 4.70 -12.21 31.25
N ASP A 50 4.55 -11.92 32.54
CA ASP A 50 5.69 -11.74 33.44
C ASP A 50 6.59 -12.98 33.54
N PHE A 51 6.10 -14.13 33.09
CA PHE A 51 6.83 -15.40 33.06
C PHE A 51 7.75 -15.55 31.83
N ILE A 52 7.60 -14.69 30.78
CA ILE A 52 8.38 -14.77 29.55
C ILE A 52 9.20 -13.49 29.41
N LYS A 53 10.23 -13.36 30.23
CA LYS A 53 11.28 -12.35 30.10
C LYS A 53 12.59 -13.03 29.71
N ARG A 54 13.45 -12.26 29.02
CA ARG A 54 14.82 -12.69 28.78
C ARG A 54 15.62 -12.65 30.09
N GLU A 55 16.78 -13.27 30.11
CA GLU A 55 17.67 -13.28 31.29
C GLU A 55 18.03 -11.85 31.77
N ASP A 56 18.08 -10.87 30.86
CA ASP A 56 18.33 -9.46 31.13
C ASP A 56 17.09 -8.68 31.62
N GLY A 57 15.96 -9.37 31.87
CA GLY A 57 14.69 -8.78 32.30
C GLY A 57 13.89 -8.10 31.21
N THR A 58 14.39 -8.04 29.97
CA THR A 58 13.63 -7.45 28.84
C THR A 58 12.46 -8.35 28.41
N PRO A 59 11.34 -7.79 27.96
CA PRO A 59 10.20 -8.59 27.50
C PRO A 59 10.55 -9.40 26.26
N PHE A 60 10.02 -10.61 26.18
CA PHE A 60 10.17 -11.45 24.99
C PHE A 60 9.31 -10.88 23.85
N MET A 61 9.92 -10.70 22.69
CA MET A 61 9.24 -10.22 21.49
C MET A 61 9.00 -11.36 20.51
N ILE A 62 7.76 -11.51 20.07
CA ILE A 62 7.35 -12.50 19.05
C ILE A 62 7.16 -11.75 17.74
N GLN A 63 7.89 -12.17 16.70
CA GLN A 63 7.66 -11.61 15.37
C GLN A 63 6.30 -12.06 14.84
N GLU A 64 5.38 -11.11 14.64
CA GLU A 64 4.05 -11.39 14.10
C GLU A 64 4.02 -11.29 12.57
N ARG A 65 4.74 -10.32 12.01
CA ARG A 65 4.76 -10.07 10.57
C ARG A 65 6.12 -9.56 10.12
N LEU A 66 6.50 -9.96 8.93
CA LEU A 66 7.68 -9.45 8.22
C LEU A 66 7.24 -9.11 6.79
N THR A 67 7.38 -7.84 6.41
CA THR A 67 7.15 -7.38 5.03
C THR A 67 8.48 -6.89 4.45
N VAL A 68 8.77 -7.29 3.22
CA VAL A 68 9.96 -6.85 2.48
C VAL A 68 9.51 -6.24 1.17
N ASN A 69 9.81 -4.96 0.96
CA ASN A 69 9.52 -4.20 -0.24
C ASN A 69 10.83 -3.89 -0.98
N ILE A 70 10.87 -4.14 -2.27
CA ILE A 70 12.00 -3.84 -3.15
C ILE A 70 11.53 -2.84 -4.20
N PHE A 71 12.23 -1.71 -4.30
CA PHE A 71 11.90 -0.64 -5.23
C PHE A 71 12.95 -0.54 -6.34
N ASN A 72 12.58 -0.03 -7.51
CA ASN A 72 13.54 0.40 -8.52
C ASN A 72 14.10 1.81 -8.19
N ASN A 73 15.07 2.27 -8.96
CA ASN A 73 15.71 3.58 -8.77
C ASN A 73 14.80 4.78 -9.07
N LYS A 74 13.64 4.54 -9.68
CA LYS A 74 12.58 5.54 -9.94
C LYS A 74 11.53 5.58 -8.81
N GLY A 75 11.63 4.71 -7.80
CA GLY A 75 10.73 4.67 -6.65
C GLY A 75 9.51 3.76 -6.78
N PHE A 76 9.41 3.00 -7.86
CA PHE A 76 8.31 2.06 -8.06
C PHE A 76 8.59 0.72 -7.39
N LEU A 77 7.59 0.16 -6.73
CA LEU A 77 7.65 -1.12 -6.06
C LEU A 77 7.76 -2.25 -7.10
N MET A 78 8.82 -3.04 -7.01
CA MET A 78 9.09 -4.17 -7.91
C MET A 78 8.69 -5.50 -7.30
N GLU A 79 8.84 -5.63 -6.01
CA GLU A 79 8.53 -6.85 -5.27
C GLU A 79 8.09 -6.52 -3.85
N GLU A 80 7.07 -7.20 -3.39
CA GLU A 80 6.66 -7.25 -1.99
C GLU A 80 6.62 -8.69 -1.54
N THR A 81 7.15 -8.96 -0.36
CA THR A 81 7.02 -10.25 0.30
C THR A 81 6.42 -10.05 1.68
N ASP A 82 5.35 -10.77 1.99
CA ASP A 82 4.69 -10.73 3.28
C ASP A 82 4.72 -12.11 3.95
N SER A 83 5.14 -12.13 5.21
CA SER A 83 5.22 -13.34 6.04
C SER A 83 4.56 -13.04 7.37
N ILE A 84 3.45 -13.71 7.64
CA ILE A 84 2.72 -13.63 8.92
C ILE A 84 3.04 -14.89 9.71
N TYR A 85 3.21 -14.77 11.03
CA TYR A 85 3.48 -15.88 11.91
C TYR A 85 2.51 -17.04 11.67
N ASN A 86 3.04 -18.26 11.50
CA ASN A 86 2.28 -19.50 11.22
C ASN A 86 1.38 -19.45 9.96
N LYS A 87 1.64 -18.55 9.00
CA LYS A 87 0.95 -18.54 7.70
C LYS A 87 1.94 -18.70 6.56
N PRO A 88 1.49 -19.23 5.41
CA PRO A 88 2.31 -19.28 4.21
C PRO A 88 2.81 -17.88 3.81
N LYS A 89 4.04 -17.84 3.30
CA LYS A 89 4.65 -16.64 2.77
C LYS A 89 3.96 -16.27 1.45
N VAL A 90 3.59 -15.00 1.31
CA VAL A 90 3.01 -14.44 0.10
C VAL A 90 4.03 -13.51 -0.55
N ARG A 91 4.14 -13.57 -1.87
CA ARG A 91 5.04 -12.72 -2.66
C ARG A 91 4.26 -12.10 -3.81
N PHE A 92 4.42 -10.80 -4.00
CA PHE A 92 3.87 -10.02 -5.11
C PHE A 92 5.03 -9.55 -6.00
N ILE A 93 4.88 -9.69 -7.32
CA ILE A 93 5.83 -9.18 -8.31
C ILE A 93 5.09 -8.17 -9.18
N TYR A 94 5.65 -6.97 -9.30
CA TYR A 94 5.08 -5.84 -10.03
C TYR A 94 5.80 -5.66 -11.35
N ASN A 95 5.12 -5.86 -12.46
CA ASN A 95 5.62 -5.72 -13.81
C ASN A 95 5.03 -4.46 -14.45
N TYR A 96 5.84 -3.44 -14.64
CA TYR A 96 5.46 -2.19 -15.29
C TYR A 96 5.60 -2.32 -16.80
N LEU A 97 4.47 -2.45 -17.49
CA LEU A 97 4.41 -2.62 -18.93
C LEU A 97 4.29 -1.25 -19.64
N LYS A 98 4.32 -1.27 -20.98
CA LYS A 98 3.99 -0.08 -21.79
C LYS A 98 2.52 0.31 -21.58
N ASP A 99 2.17 1.52 -22.03
CA ASP A 99 0.78 2.02 -22.06
C ASP A 99 0.12 2.14 -20.67
N ASN A 100 0.91 2.49 -19.64
CA ASN A 100 0.43 2.70 -18.27
C ASN A 100 -0.28 1.46 -17.68
N VAL A 101 0.22 0.27 -17.98
CA VAL A 101 -0.28 -0.99 -17.44
C VAL A 101 0.70 -1.54 -16.39
N VAL A 102 0.17 -1.98 -15.26
CA VAL A 102 0.93 -2.72 -14.23
C VAL A 102 0.28 -4.07 -14.03
N GLU A 103 1.08 -5.12 -14.17
CA GLU A 103 0.67 -6.48 -13.81
C GLU A 103 1.27 -6.84 -12.45
N ILE A 104 0.45 -7.39 -11.58
CA ILE A 104 0.83 -7.83 -10.23
C ILE A 104 0.59 -9.33 -10.14
N ASP A 105 1.66 -10.10 -10.09
CA ASP A 105 1.59 -11.54 -9.91
C ASP A 105 1.73 -11.88 -8.43
N MET A 106 0.75 -12.59 -7.87
CA MET A 106 0.78 -13.06 -6.49
C MET A 106 1.17 -14.54 -6.43
N TYR A 107 2.11 -14.86 -5.58
CA TYR A 107 2.58 -16.21 -5.32
C TYR A 107 2.33 -16.60 -3.86
N GLY A 108 1.78 -17.80 -3.65
CA GLY A 108 1.68 -18.46 -2.35
C GLY A 108 2.37 -19.82 -2.42
N GLU A 109 3.23 -20.16 -1.43
CA GLU A 109 3.98 -21.43 -1.39
C GLU A 109 4.77 -21.74 -2.68
N GLY A 110 5.32 -20.68 -3.32
CA GLY A 110 6.10 -20.81 -4.55
C GLY A 110 5.27 -20.96 -5.83
N ARG A 111 3.94 -20.98 -5.75
CA ARG A 111 3.02 -21.09 -6.88
C ARG A 111 2.31 -19.78 -7.14
N LYS A 112 2.05 -19.49 -8.42
CA LYS A 112 1.22 -18.34 -8.80
C LYS A 112 -0.23 -18.65 -8.42
N VAL A 113 -0.82 -17.78 -7.57
CA VAL A 113 -2.19 -17.95 -7.07
C VAL A 113 -3.16 -16.95 -7.68
N ASN A 114 -2.70 -15.76 -8.04
CA ASN A 114 -3.48 -14.82 -8.82
C ASN A 114 -2.61 -13.85 -9.62
N LYS A 115 -3.25 -13.12 -10.51
CA LYS A 115 -2.71 -12.01 -11.28
C LYS A 115 -3.71 -10.87 -11.28
N THR A 116 -3.24 -9.66 -10.99
CA THR A 116 -4.02 -8.43 -11.13
C THR A 116 -3.40 -7.59 -12.24
N THR A 117 -4.22 -7.10 -13.16
CA THR A 117 -3.80 -6.14 -14.19
C THR A 117 -4.47 -4.81 -13.92
N LEU A 118 -3.66 -3.77 -13.70
CA LEU A 118 -4.12 -2.40 -13.47
C LEU A 118 -3.81 -1.56 -14.71
N LYS A 119 -4.80 -0.81 -15.22
CA LYS A 119 -4.60 0.19 -16.28
C LYS A 119 -4.76 1.58 -15.70
N TYR A 120 -3.86 2.46 -16.06
CA TYR A 120 -3.83 3.85 -15.61
C TYR A 120 -4.09 4.80 -16.79
N ASN A 121 -4.74 5.92 -16.53
CA ASN A 121 -4.80 7.01 -17.48
C ASN A 121 -3.51 7.87 -17.41
N ASN A 122 -3.42 8.90 -18.26
CA ASN A 122 -2.26 9.80 -18.29
C ASN A 122 -2.08 10.66 -17.02
N LYS A 123 -3.08 10.67 -16.12
CA LYS A 123 -3.00 11.35 -14.82
C LYS A 123 -2.53 10.41 -13.71
N GLY A 124 -2.26 9.11 -14.00
CA GLY A 124 -1.91 8.11 -13.00
C GLY A 124 -3.10 7.52 -12.26
N GLU A 125 -4.32 7.77 -12.71
CA GLU A 125 -5.53 7.24 -12.09
C GLU A 125 -5.84 5.83 -12.63
N ILE A 126 -6.18 4.88 -11.75
CA ILE A 126 -6.60 3.53 -12.16
C ILE A 126 -7.96 3.64 -12.83
N ILE A 127 -8.05 3.23 -14.10
CA ILE A 127 -9.27 3.26 -14.91
C ILE A 127 -9.86 1.87 -15.13
N ASP A 128 -9.05 0.82 -14.95
CA ASP A 128 -9.45 -0.56 -15.16
C ASP A 128 -8.65 -1.50 -14.25
N GLU A 129 -9.30 -2.51 -13.69
CA GLU A 129 -8.66 -3.58 -12.92
C GLU A 129 -9.25 -4.92 -13.33
N GLU A 130 -8.37 -5.82 -13.73
CA GLU A 130 -8.68 -7.20 -14.05
C GLU A 130 -8.02 -8.12 -13.03
N PHE A 131 -8.78 -9.05 -12.48
CA PHE A 131 -8.30 -10.00 -11.49
C PHE A 131 -8.50 -11.43 -12.01
N LEU A 132 -7.40 -12.19 -12.09
CA LEU A 132 -7.39 -13.60 -12.48
C LEU A 132 -6.98 -14.45 -11.28
N GLU A 133 -7.81 -15.41 -10.89
CA GLU A 133 -7.51 -16.38 -9.86
C GLU A 133 -7.13 -17.73 -10.47
N TYR A 134 -6.04 -18.34 -9.97
CA TYR A 134 -5.58 -19.67 -10.39
C TYR A 134 -5.99 -20.69 -9.34
N ILE A 135 -6.92 -21.59 -9.70
CA ILE A 135 -7.41 -22.63 -8.81
C ILE A 135 -6.82 -23.99 -9.24
N LEU A 136 -6.24 -24.70 -8.29
CA LEU A 136 -5.79 -26.08 -8.51
C LEU A 136 -7.01 -27.01 -8.47
N VAL A 137 -7.28 -27.71 -9.57
CA VAL A 137 -8.29 -28.75 -9.63
C VAL A 137 -7.61 -30.12 -9.45
N ASN A 138 -7.97 -30.83 -8.39
CA ASN A 138 -7.61 -32.23 -8.12
C ASN A 138 -6.13 -32.59 -8.03
N GLY A 139 -5.25 -31.70 -7.51
CA GLY A 139 -3.86 -32.06 -7.22
C GLY A 139 -2.98 -32.35 -8.44
N GLN A 140 -3.50 -32.27 -9.64
CA GLN A 140 -2.73 -32.28 -10.89
C GLN A 140 -2.53 -30.84 -11.36
N ASP A 141 -1.45 -30.59 -12.11
CA ASP A 141 -1.05 -29.26 -12.62
C ASP A 141 -2.03 -28.59 -13.60
N SER A 142 -3.31 -28.96 -13.58
CA SER A 142 -4.35 -28.32 -14.34
C SER A 142 -4.81 -27.04 -13.66
N THR A 143 -4.25 -25.93 -14.08
CA THR A 143 -4.60 -24.58 -13.65
C THR A 143 -5.99 -24.25 -14.19
N TYR A 144 -7.00 -24.20 -13.34
CA TYR A 144 -8.28 -23.63 -13.72
C TYR A 144 -8.20 -22.12 -13.48
N ILE A 145 -8.41 -21.34 -14.54
CA ILE A 145 -8.45 -19.89 -14.47
C ILE A 145 -9.90 -19.50 -14.24
N ARG A 146 -10.21 -18.98 -13.07
CA ARG A 146 -11.47 -18.28 -12.82
C ARG A 146 -11.21 -16.80 -13.06
N GLU A 147 -11.73 -16.30 -14.16
CA GLU A 147 -11.68 -14.87 -14.49
C GLU A 147 -12.78 -14.15 -13.68
N GLU A 148 -12.39 -13.34 -12.72
CA GLU A 148 -13.28 -12.35 -12.12
C GLU A 148 -12.77 -10.96 -12.50
N THR A 149 -13.35 -10.41 -13.57
CA THR A 149 -13.05 -9.04 -14.00
C THR A 149 -13.89 -8.07 -13.18
N TYR A 150 -13.24 -7.20 -12.43
CA TYR A 150 -13.91 -6.09 -11.76
C TYR A 150 -13.64 -4.80 -12.53
N LYS A 151 -14.62 -3.94 -12.59
CA LYS A 151 -14.41 -2.59 -13.04
C LYS A 151 -14.31 -1.69 -11.82
N LEU A 152 -13.15 -1.08 -11.61
CA LEU A 152 -12.99 -0.01 -10.64
C LEU A 152 -13.43 1.32 -11.24
N VAL A 153 -14.19 2.08 -10.47
CA VAL A 153 -14.55 3.46 -10.76
C VAL A 153 -14.07 4.33 -9.62
N ASN A 154 -13.12 5.21 -9.92
CA ASN A 154 -12.59 6.16 -8.96
C ASN A 154 -13.26 7.53 -9.17
N LYS A 155 -13.60 8.18 -8.04
CA LYS A 155 -14.05 9.58 -8.01
C LYS A 155 -12.97 10.40 -7.33
N TYR A 156 -12.73 11.59 -7.85
CA TYR A 156 -11.66 12.48 -7.41
C TYR A 156 -12.23 13.81 -6.94
N ASP A 157 -11.55 14.46 -6.00
CA ASP A 157 -11.81 15.85 -5.65
C ASP A 157 -11.12 16.80 -6.67
N GLU A 158 -11.32 18.10 -6.48
CA GLU A 158 -10.71 19.13 -7.33
C GLU A 158 -9.18 19.17 -7.27
N LYS A 159 -8.58 18.62 -6.19
CA LYS A 159 -7.13 18.51 -6.01
C LYS A 159 -6.54 17.25 -6.64
N GLY A 160 -7.36 16.33 -7.14
CA GLY A 160 -6.95 15.03 -7.71
C GLY A 160 -6.83 13.90 -6.70
N ASN A 161 -7.27 14.08 -5.45
CA ASN A 161 -7.29 13.01 -4.47
C ASN A 161 -8.48 12.07 -4.72
N ILE A 162 -8.28 10.77 -4.55
CA ILE A 162 -9.36 9.78 -4.70
C ILE A 162 -10.28 9.87 -3.48
N ILE A 163 -11.50 10.39 -3.66
CA ILE A 163 -12.49 10.46 -2.58
C ILE A 163 -13.36 9.20 -2.48
N ARG A 164 -13.45 8.40 -3.56
CA ARG A 164 -14.21 7.15 -3.54
C ARG A 164 -13.71 6.19 -4.62
N LYS A 165 -13.55 4.92 -4.25
CA LYS A 165 -13.31 3.78 -5.14
C LYS A 165 -14.52 2.88 -5.12
N GLU A 166 -15.13 2.59 -6.26
CA GLU A 166 -16.27 1.68 -6.38
C GLU A 166 -15.85 0.43 -7.16
N GLN A 167 -16.15 -0.74 -6.63
CA GLN A 167 -16.00 -2.01 -7.32
C GLN A 167 -17.32 -2.39 -7.97
N LEU A 168 -17.37 -2.37 -9.29
CA LEU A 168 -18.57 -2.72 -10.04
C LEU A 168 -18.63 -4.23 -10.32
N SER A 169 -19.85 -4.77 -10.33
CA SER A 169 -20.10 -6.15 -10.73
C SER A 169 -19.81 -6.34 -12.22
N PRO A 170 -19.09 -7.40 -12.61
CA PRO A 170 -18.92 -7.74 -14.03
C PRO A 170 -20.21 -8.30 -14.65
N TYR A 171 -21.14 -8.79 -13.82
CA TYR A 171 -22.33 -9.50 -14.27
C TYR A 171 -23.60 -8.65 -14.26
N ILE A 172 -23.66 -7.62 -13.44
CA ILE A 172 -24.85 -6.76 -13.30
C ILE A 172 -24.42 -5.32 -13.59
N LYS A 173 -24.99 -4.76 -14.67
CA LYS A 173 -24.69 -3.39 -15.10
C LYS A 173 -24.93 -2.39 -13.96
N ASN A 174 -23.93 -1.55 -13.68
CA ASN A 174 -23.95 -0.48 -12.65
C ASN A 174 -24.20 -0.97 -11.21
N PHE A 175 -24.06 -2.25 -10.93
CA PHE A 175 -24.18 -2.76 -9.56
C PHE A 175 -22.84 -2.62 -8.81
N VAL A 176 -22.86 -1.83 -7.74
CA VAL A 176 -21.69 -1.64 -6.86
C VAL A 176 -21.61 -2.80 -5.87
N ARG A 177 -20.54 -3.59 -5.93
CA ARG A 177 -20.28 -4.73 -5.03
C ARG A 177 -19.68 -4.27 -3.70
N GLY A 178 -18.92 -3.19 -3.73
CA GLY A 178 -18.28 -2.60 -2.57
C GLY A 178 -17.71 -1.24 -2.92
N PHE A 179 -17.40 -0.46 -1.89
CA PHE A 179 -16.73 0.83 -2.08
C PHE A 179 -15.81 1.15 -0.91
N THR A 180 -14.84 2.01 -1.19
CA THR A 180 -14.02 2.67 -0.18
C THR A 180 -14.10 4.17 -0.38
N GLU A 181 -14.41 4.92 0.68
CA GLU A 181 -14.43 6.38 0.70
C GLU A 181 -13.27 6.91 1.53
N PHE A 182 -12.72 8.05 1.11
CA PHE A 182 -11.59 8.70 1.75
C PHE A 182 -11.93 10.14 2.08
N LYS A 183 -11.48 10.62 3.24
CA LYS A 183 -11.43 12.05 3.57
C LYS A 183 -10.01 12.46 3.87
N TYR A 184 -9.70 13.69 3.50
CA TYR A 184 -8.37 14.26 3.62
C TYR A 184 -8.41 15.52 4.47
N ASP A 185 -7.28 15.81 5.12
CA ASP A 185 -7.03 17.12 5.72
C ASP A 185 -6.62 18.15 4.64
N GLU A 186 -6.37 19.38 5.06
CA GLU A 186 -5.93 20.45 4.15
C GLU A 186 -4.56 20.20 3.51
N LYS A 187 -3.71 19.38 4.16
CA LYS A 187 -2.38 18.99 3.69
C LYS A 187 -2.41 17.81 2.70
N GLY A 188 -3.57 17.15 2.53
CA GLY A 188 -3.74 15.97 1.68
C GLY A 188 -3.51 14.63 2.40
N ASN A 189 -3.38 14.61 3.72
CA ASN A 189 -3.28 13.35 4.47
C ASN A 189 -4.66 12.72 4.63
N VAL A 190 -4.75 11.38 4.51
CA VAL A 190 -5.99 10.64 4.74
C VAL A 190 -6.33 10.66 6.23
N ILE A 191 -7.47 11.26 6.61
CA ILE A 191 -7.94 11.33 8.00
C ILE A 191 -9.12 10.41 8.30
N GLU A 192 -9.83 9.92 7.27
CA GLU A 192 -10.91 8.94 7.44
C GLU A 192 -11.00 8.02 6.22
N VAL A 193 -11.23 6.74 6.47
CA VAL A 193 -11.51 5.72 5.45
C VAL A 193 -12.77 4.97 5.85
N ILE A 194 -13.74 4.88 4.94
CA ILE A 194 -14.95 4.07 5.10
C ILE A 194 -14.91 2.95 4.07
N GLU A 195 -15.01 1.70 4.54
CA GLU A 195 -15.02 0.51 3.70
C GLU A 195 -16.37 -0.20 3.82
N ASN A 196 -16.97 -0.51 2.68
CA ASN A 196 -18.19 -1.28 2.58
C ASN A 196 -17.92 -2.52 1.71
N TYR A 197 -17.82 -3.67 2.37
CA TYR A 197 -17.55 -4.93 1.72
C TYR A 197 -18.85 -5.64 1.27
N ARG A 198 -18.70 -6.53 0.29
CA ARG A 198 -19.80 -7.31 -0.28
C ARG A 198 -20.60 -8.13 0.73
N ASP A 199 -19.96 -8.61 1.78
CA ASP A 199 -20.54 -9.41 2.87
C ASP A 199 -21.34 -8.58 3.88
N GLY A 200 -21.48 -7.26 3.62
CA GLY A 200 -22.21 -6.33 4.48
C GLY A 200 -21.38 -5.77 5.64
N ILE A 201 -20.13 -6.19 5.78
CA ILE A 201 -19.22 -5.59 6.77
C ILE A 201 -18.91 -4.17 6.33
N LYS A 202 -19.15 -3.23 7.23
CA LYS A 202 -18.88 -1.81 7.04
C LYS A 202 -18.01 -1.34 8.17
N LEU A 203 -16.84 -0.83 7.82
CA LEU A 203 -15.84 -0.34 8.76
C LEU A 203 -15.51 1.10 8.46
N LYS A 204 -15.28 1.86 9.52
CA LYS A 204 -14.76 3.23 9.45
C LYS A 204 -13.48 3.30 10.26
N ARG A 205 -12.43 3.86 9.66
CA ARG A 205 -11.16 4.15 10.31
C ARG A 205 -10.94 5.66 10.32
N LYS A 206 -10.61 6.22 11.49
CA LYS A 206 -10.18 7.61 11.64
C LYS A 206 -8.71 7.64 12.02
N PHE A 207 -7.98 8.54 11.42
CA PHE A 207 -6.54 8.71 11.61
C PHE A 207 -6.29 10.08 12.25
N GLU A 208 -5.46 10.09 13.26
CA GLU A 208 -4.86 11.29 13.81
C GLU A 208 -3.39 11.31 13.36
N ILE A 209 -2.97 12.41 12.77
CA ILE A 209 -1.67 12.54 12.10
C ILE A 209 -1.01 13.81 12.60
N ASP A 210 0.30 13.76 12.85
CA ASP A 210 1.06 14.92 13.28
C ASP A 210 1.45 15.84 12.11
N ASP A 211 2.16 16.91 12.43
CA ASP A 211 2.62 17.90 11.44
C ASP A 211 3.65 17.34 10.44
N LYS A 212 4.30 16.23 10.76
CA LYS A 212 5.26 15.54 9.89
C LYS A 212 4.63 14.50 8.98
N GLY A 213 3.33 14.21 9.17
CA GLY A 213 2.61 13.15 8.45
C GLY A 213 2.67 11.79 9.13
N ASP A 214 3.20 11.70 10.36
CA ASP A 214 3.23 10.45 11.10
C ASP A 214 1.91 10.18 11.83
N ILE A 215 1.46 8.93 11.83
CA ILE A 215 0.20 8.52 12.44
C ILE A 215 0.34 8.49 13.96
N LEU A 216 -0.44 9.27 14.68
CA LEU A 216 -0.51 9.27 16.14
C LEU A 216 -1.54 8.28 16.67
N SER A 217 -2.69 8.15 15.99
CA SER A 217 -3.70 7.16 16.36
C SER A 217 -4.51 6.67 15.17
N ILE A 218 -5.05 5.44 15.29
CA ILE A 218 -6.05 4.87 14.38
C ILE A 218 -7.20 4.36 15.24
N LYS A 219 -8.40 4.90 15.03
CA LYS A 219 -9.63 4.42 15.66
C LYS A 219 -10.50 3.71 14.63
N MET A 220 -10.87 2.48 14.95
CA MET A 220 -11.74 1.64 14.11
C MET A 220 -13.14 1.58 14.69
N TYR A 221 -14.14 1.78 13.82
CA TYR A 221 -15.55 1.79 14.19
C TYR A 221 -16.35 0.90 13.25
N TYR A 222 -17.52 0.42 13.73
CA TYR A 222 -18.62 0.08 12.84
C TYR A 222 -19.26 1.35 12.27
N LEU A 223 -20.15 1.23 11.28
CA LEU A 223 -20.78 2.42 10.66
C LEU A 223 -21.73 3.20 11.58
N ASP A 224 -22.28 2.53 12.59
CA ASP A 224 -23.10 3.14 13.64
C ASP A 224 -22.30 3.93 14.68
N ASP A 225 -21.01 4.16 14.40
CA ASP A 225 -20.06 4.85 15.26
C ASP A 225 -19.67 4.10 16.55
N GLU A 226 -20.03 2.81 16.69
CA GLU A 226 -19.53 2.00 17.79
C GLU A 226 -18.02 1.75 17.60
N LEU A 227 -17.20 2.18 18.57
CA LEU A 227 -15.76 1.95 18.58
C LEU A 227 -15.47 0.43 18.72
N ILE A 228 -14.65 -0.10 17.82
CA ILE A 228 -14.19 -1.49 17.85
C ILE A 228 -12.85 -1.56 18.58
N ARG A 229 -11.91 -0.67 18.16
CA ARG A 229 -10.50 -0.74 18.57
C ARG A 229 -9.79 0.59 18.34
N GLU A 230 -8.82 0.86 19.19
CA GLU A 230 -7.91 1.99 19.06
C GLU A 230 -6.45 1.53 19.07
N TYR A 231 -5.65 2.10 18.20
CA TYR A 231 -4.20 1.96 18.14
C TYR A 231 -3.57 3.33 18.36
N SER A 232 -2.68 3.45 19.34
CA SER A 232 -1.87 4.66 19.55
C SER A 232 -0.43 4.38 19.18
N PHE A 233 0.19 5.30 18.46
CA PHE A 233 1.57 5.20 17.95
C PHE A 233 2.44 6.19 18.68
N THR A 234 3.52 5.71 19.29
CA THR A 234 4.45 6.52 20.10
C THR A 234 5.90 6.07 19.89
N ASP A 235 6.83 6.72 20.56
CA ASP A 235 8.24 6.34 20.64
C ASP A 235 8.88 6.20 19.25
N TYR A 236 8.57 7.16 18.35
CA TYR A 236 9.15 7.22 17.02
C TYR A 236 10.64 7.47 17.08
N VAL A 237 11.41 6.64 16.38
CA VAL A 237 12.85 6.83 16.14
C VAL A 237 13.04 7.00 14.65
N TYR A 238 13.87 7.95 14.23
CA TYR A 238 14.08 8.30 12.82
C TYR A 238 15.53 8.06 12.42
N ASP A 239 15.76 7.76 11.14
CA ASP A 239 17.07 7.78 10.52
C ASP A 239 17.52 9.21 10.12
N GLU A 240 18.72 9.32 9.55
CA GLU A 240 19.28 10.58 9.09
C GLU A 240 18.50 11.23 7.92
N LYS A 241 17.66 10.48 7.24
CA LYS A 241 16.79 10.94 6.13
C LYS A 241 15.36 11.25 6.60
N HIS A 242 15.13 11.27 7.91
CA HIS A 242 13.84 11.50 8.54
C HIS A 242 12.78 10.42 8.25
N ASN A 243 13.19 9.22 7.86
CA ASN A 243 12.29 8.07 7.84
C ASN A 243 12.21 7.48 9.25
N TRP A 244 11.02 7.20 9.75
CA TRP A 244 10.94 6.49 11.01
C TRP A 244 11.42 5.02 10.83
N ILE A 245 12.23 4.56 11.77
CA ILE A 245 12.83 3.23 11.79
C ILE A 245 12.36 2.36 12.93
N SER A 246 11.71 2.94 13.91
CA SER A 246 11.05 2.22 15.01
C SER A 246 9.90 3.03 15.56
N ARG A 247 8.82 2.36 15.98
CA ARG A 247 7.73 2.95 16.73
C ARG A 247 7.05 1.90 17.60
N LYS A 248 6.37 2.37 18.65
CA LYS A 248 5.57 1.56 19.54
C LYS A 248 4.10 1.73 19.21
N ILE A 249 3.35 0.63 19.26
CA ILE A 249 1.91 0.58 19.01
C ILE A 249 1.26 0.03 20.25
N VAL A 250 0.34 0.78 20.84
CA VAL A 250 -0.50 0.36 21.97
C VAL A 250 -1.90 0.12 21.45
N GLU A 251 -2.42 -1.06 21.70
CA GLU A 251 -3.75 -1.51 21.25
C GLU A 251 -4.72 -1.53 22.43
N ARG A 252 -5.92 -0.93 22.25
CA ARG A 252 -7.01 -0.87 23.21
C ARG A 252 -8.33 -1.33 22.58
N ASN A 253 -9.20 -1.96 23.39
CA ASN A 253 -10.54 -2.33 22.95
C ASN A 253 -11.53 -1.15 23.05
N LYS A 254 -12.78 -1.40 22.72
CA LYS A 254 -13.88 -0.43 22.77
C LYS A 254 -14.12 0.19 24.16
N ASN A 255 -13.77 -0.51 25.22
CA ASN A 255 -13.90 -0.04 26.61
C ASN A 255 -12.64 0.73 27.08
N ASN A 256 -11.72 1.06 26.18
CA ASN A 256 -10.43 1.66 26.49
C ASN A 256 -9.51 0.76 27.33
N GLU A 257 -9.79 -0.56 27.40
CA GLU A 257 -8.97 -1.52 28.10
C GLU A 257 -7.76 -1.89 27.24
N TYR A 258 -6.61 -2.00 27.88
CA TYR A 258 -5.37 -2.40 27.23
C TYR A 258 -5.45 -3.85 26.72
N ILE A 259 -5.14 -4.05 25.44
CA ILE A 259 -5.07 -5.37 24.78
C ILE A 259 -3.62 -5.83 24.67
N GLY A 260 -2.73 -4.95 24.22
CA GLY A 260 -1.35 -5.31 23.97
C GLY A 260 -0.48 -4.18 23.46
N THR A 261 0.81 -4.46 23.43
CA THR A 261 1.82 -3.57 22.86
C THR A 261 2.57 -4.30 21.76
N LYS A 262 2.82 -3.58 20.67
CA LYS A 262 3.65 -4.03 19.54
C LYS A 262 4.78 -3.02 19.31
N ILE A 263 5.89 -3.52 18.78
CA ILE A 263 6.98 -2.70 18.26
C ILE A 263 7.05 -2.95 16.76
N GLU A 264 7.00 -1.88 16.00
CA GLU A 264 7.24 -1.93 14.56
C GLU A 264 8.62 -1.37 14.26
N LYS A 265 9.41 -2.11 13.49
CA LYS A 265 10.78 -1.72 13.11
C LYS A 265 10.91 -1.71 11.60
N ARG A 266 11.69 -0.76 11.09
CA ARG A 266 12.08 -0.65 9.68
C ARG A 266 13.58 -0.76 9.53
N ILE A 267 14.03 -1.49 8.50
CA ILE A 267 15.40 -1.45 8.00
C ILE A 267 15.30 -0.92 6.56
N ILE A 268 15.94 0.22 6.31
CA ILE A 268 15.86 0.93 5.04
C ILE A 268 17.23 0.92 4.39
N SER A 269 17.31 0.45 3.14
CA SER A 269 18.49 0.55 2.31
C SER A 269 18.22 1.52 1.17
N TYR A 270 19.21 2.34 0.84
CA TYR A 270 19.10 3.40 -0.15
C TYR A 270 19.91 3.07 -1.41
N TYR A 271 19.53 3.67 -2.53
CA TYR A 271 20.42 3.77 -3.69
C TYR A 271 21.50 4.82 -3.42
N GLU A 272 22.68 4.60 -3.96
CA GLU A 272 23.78 5.56 -3.98
C GLU A 272 23.50 6.76 -4.90
#